data_ce26958f71e8b11181bc6d2e6d40db3a
#
_entry.id   ce26958f71e8b11181bc6d2e6d40db3a
#
_cell.length_a   1.000
_cell.length_b   1.000
_cell.length_c   1.000
_cell.angle_alpha   90.00
_cell.angle_beta   90.00
_cell.angle_gamma   90.00
#
_symmetry.space_group_name_H-M   'P 1'
#
loop_
_entity.id
_entity.type
_entity.pdbx_description
1 polymer ?
#
loop_
_entity_poly.entity_id
_entity_poly.type
_entity_poly.pdbx_seq_one_letter_code
_entity_poly.pdbx_strand_id
1 'polypeptide(L)'
;MRNEKKSIIFGSASTLRMNRKYAIIDVETTGGDFRRDRIIEIAIVIHDGEKELDRFESFVNPERSIPYNITRLTGIYQEMVEDAPYFYEIAKEIVLMTEGCIFVAHNVRFDYSFVRYEFERLGYTYSRKRLCTVKLARRNLGLKSCGMDHLIRHFGIEVQNRHRAMGDAAALAEMFPSLMGQSEDKSVKEELHENLRINQIPPGLKLEQFFDLPEDPGVYYLLDKEG
;
A
#
# COMPACT_ATOMS: atom_id res chain seq x y z
N MET A 1 -9.96 43.62 42.74
CA MET A 1 -10.30 43.05 41.45
C MET A 1 -9.14 42.14 41.01
N ARG A 2 -9.31 40.82 41.17
CA ARG A 2 -8.28 39.84 40.81
C ARG A 2 -8.48 39.46 39.34
N ASN A 3 -7.43 39.66 38.54
CA ASN A 3 -7.34 39.25 37.14
C ASN A 3 -7.07 37.75 37.10
N GLU A 4 -8.07 36.95 36.78
CA GLU A 4 -7.86 35.52 36.48
C GLU A 4 -7.31 35.38 35.06
N LYS A 5 -6.03 35.03 34.96
CA LYS A 5 -5.42 34.58 33.73
C LYS A 5 -5.99 33.20 33.38
N LYS A 6 -6.88 33.13 32.40
CA LYS A 6 -7.25 31.88 31.75
C LYS A 6 -6.02 31.32 31.03
N SER A 7 -5.42 30.29 31.59
CA SER A 7 -4.41 29.47 30.88
C SER A 7 -5.15 28.64 29.84
N ILE A 8 -4.90 28.95 28.57
CA ILE A 8 -5.30 28.11 27.47
C ILE A 8 -4.33 26.90 27.51
N ILE A 9 -4.85 25.76 27.95
CA ILE A 9 -4.13 24.49 27.82
C ILE A 9 -4.15 24.16 26.33
N PHE A 10 -3.00 24.33 25.67
CA PHE A 10 -2.78 23.73 24.36
C PHE A 10 -2.82 22.22 24.53
N GLY A 11 -3.93 21.60 24.15
CA GLY A 11 -4.05 20.17 24.00
C GLY A 11 -2.92 19.72 23.05
N SER A 12 -2.18 18.71 23.48
CA SER A 12 -1.05 18.16 22.75
C SER A 12 -1.45 17.83 21.32
N ALA A 13 -0.56 18.11 20.37
CA ALA A 13 -0.69 17.85 18.94
C ALA A 13 -0.82 16.34 18.57
N SER A 14 -1.05 15.48 19.55
CA SER A 14 -1.21 14.03 19.38
C SER A 14 -2.65 13.58 19.02
N THR A 15 -3.63 14.50 18.93
CA THR A 15 -5.05 14.11 18.83
C THR A 15 -5.63 14.16 17.42
N LEU A 16 -4.81 14.39 16.40
CA LEU A 16 -5.20 14.31 14.98
C LEU A 16 -4.36 13.28 14.20
N ARG A 17 -4.01 12.16 14.81
CA ARG A 17 -3.69 10.98 14.03
C ARG A 17 -5.02 10.53 13.39
N MET A 18 -5.22 10.92 12.13
CA MET A 18 -6.30 10.34 11.33
C MET A 18 -6.14 8.82 11.42
N ASN A 19 -7.21 8.12 11.70
CA ASN A 19 -7.27 6.66 11.89
C ASN A 19 -7.05 5.96 10.53
N ARG A 20 -5.88 6.23 9.91
CA ARG A 20 -5.51 5.68 8.61
C ARG A 20 -5.15 4.22 8.75
N LYS A 21 -5.69 3.43 7.86
CA LYS A 21 -5.29 2.03 7.71
C LYS A 21 -4.46 1.86 6.43
N TYR A 22 -3.52 0.96 6.52
CA TYR A 22 -2.61 0.61 5.45
C TYR A 22 -2.78 -0.88 5.15
N ALA A 23 -2.98 -1.22 3.89
CA ALA A 23 -2.94 -2.60 3.43
C ALA A 23 -1.56 -2.82 2.80
N ILE A 24 -0.67 -3.46 3.54
CA ILE A 24 0.67 -3.83 3.09
C ILE A 24 0.52 -5.13 2.30
N ILE A 25 0.81 -5.06 1.02
CA ILE A 25 0.52 -6.13 0.07
C ILE A 25 1.79 -6.52 -0.67
N ASP A 26 1.98 -7.81 -0.81
CA ASP A 26 3.00 -8.42 -1.65
C ASP A 26 2.38 -9.52 -2.49
N VAL A 27 2.81 -9.68 -3.74
CA VAL A 27 2.33 -10.72 -4.65
C VAL A 27 3.48 -11.46 -5.31
N GLU A 28 3.35 -12.78 -5.38
CA GLU A 28 4.17 -13.61 -6.27
C GLU A 28 3.40 -13.89 -7.56
N THR A 29 4.13 -13.95 -8.67
CA THR A 29 3.51 -13.95 -10.00
C THR A 29 4.20 -14.93 -10.94
N THR A 30 3.54 -15.31 -12.04
CA THR A 30 4.15 -16.15 -13.09
C THR A 30 5.21 -15.42 -13.92
N GLY A 31 5.40 -14.11 -13.71
CA GLY A 31 6.37 -13.29 -14.44
C GLY A 31 6.21 -11.81 -14.14
N GLY A 32 6.88 -10.94 -14.93
CA GLY A 32 6.97 -9.50 -14.65
C GLY A 32 5.97 -8.61 -15.38
N ASP A 33 5.18 -9.14 -16.29
CA ASP A 33 4.23 -8.35 -17.11
C ASP A 33 2.79 -8.60 -16.66
N PHE A 34 2.21 -7.69 -15.88
CA PHE A 34 0.84 -7.79 -15.35
C PHE A 34 -0.24 -8.00 -16.43
N ARG A 35 0.04 -7.71 -17.70
CA ARG A 35 -0.90 -7.96 -18.81
C ARG A 35 -0.91 -9.40 -19.26
N ARG A 36 0.21 -10.10 -19.09
CA ARG A 36 0.42 -11.46 -19.58
C ARG A 36 0.50 -12.47 -18.44
N ASP A 37 1.10 -12.06 -17.33
CA ASP A 37 1.33 -12.91 -16.19
C ASP A 37 0.18 -12.86 -15.19
N ARG A 38 0.16 -13.79 -14.26
CA ARG A 38 -0.90 -13.99 -13.28
C ARG A 38 -0.32 -14.03 -11.87
N ILE A 39 -1.11 -13.66 -10.88
CA ILE A 39 -0.79 -13.86 -9.46
C ILE A 39 -0.82 -15.36 -9.14
N ILE A 40 0.17 -15.84 -8.37
CA ILE A 40 0.26 -17.20 -7.84
C ILE A 40 0.20 -17.24 -6.32
N GLU A 41 0.50 -16.14 -5.65
CA GLU A 41 0.35 -15.97 -4.21
C GLU A 41 0.08 -14.48 -3.93
N ILE A 42 -0.76 -14.21 -2.95
CA ILE A 42 -1.02 -12.86 -2.46
C ILE A 42 -1.00 -12.86 -0.94
N ALA A 43 -0.37 -11.87 -0.34
CA ALA A 43 -0.41 -11.60 1.08
C ALA A 43 -0.83 -10.16 1.34
N ILE A 44 -1.65 -9.96 2.37
CA ILE A 44 -2.13 -8.66 2.82
C ILE A 44 -1.94 -8.59 4.32
N VAL A 45 -1.28 -7.55 4.80
CA VAL A 45 -1.18 -7.22 6.23
C VAL A 45 -1.83 -5.87 6.44
N ILE A 46 -2.88 -5.82 7.26
CA ILE A 46 -3.53 -4.56 7.64
C ILE A 46 -2.80 -3.94 8.82
N HIS A 47 -2.45 -2.68 8.70
CA HIS A 47 -1.61 -1.95 9.64
C HIS A 47 -2.19 -0.57 9.95
N ASP A 48 -2.04 -0.08 11.19
CA ASP A 48 -2.51 1.27 11.59
C ASP A 48 -1.39 2.33 11.60
N GLY A 49 -0.19 1.94 11.16
CA GLY A 49 1.03 2.76 11.21
C GLY A 49 1.93 2.42 12.39
N GLU A 50 1.41 1.81 13.46
CA GLU A 50 2.16 1.41 14.66
C GLU A 50 2.28 -0.12 14.78
N LYS A 51 1.21 -0.84 14.45
CA LYS A 51 1.13 -2.31 14.57
C LYS A 51 0.24 -2.93 13.50
N GLU A 52 0.45 -4.21 13.32
CA GLU A 52 -0.44 -5.06 12.54
C GLU A 52 -1.80 -5.21 13.24
N LEU A 53 -2.88 -5.19 12.46
CA LEU A 53 -4.25 -5.37 12.91
C LEU A 53 -4.87 -6.69 12.44
N ASP A 54 -4.54 -7.12 11.22
CA ASP A 54 -5.12 -8.28 10.56
C ASP A 54 -4.21 -8.74 9.41
N ARG A 55 -4.37 -9.98 8.96
CA ARG A 55 -3.64 -10.52 7.80
C ARG A 55 -4.47 -11.51 7.00
N PHE A 56 -4.12 -11.62 5.74
CA PHE A 56 -4.67 -12.59 4.81
C PHE A 56 -3.56 -13.09 3.89
N GLU A 57 -3.58 -14.38 3.58
CA GLU A 57 -2.72 -14.95 2.55
C GLU A 57 -3.47 -16.03 1.79
N SER A 58 -3.16 -16.15 0.51
CA SER A 58 -3.69 -17.21 -0.32
C SER A 58 -2.76 -17.52 -1.48
N PHE A 59 -2.56 -18.78 -1.77
CA PHE A 59 -2.19 -19.19 -3.11
C PHE A 59 -3.31 -18.87 -4.08
N VAL A 60 -2.98 -18.67 -5.34
CA VAL A 60 -3.95 -18.38 -6.40
C VAL A 60 -3.63 -19.28 -7.59
N ASN A 61 -4.64 -20.00 -8.07
CA ASN A 61 -4.51 -20.75 -9.31
C ASN A 61 -4.37 -19.78 -10.50
N PRO A 62 -3.22 -19.72 -11.17
CA PRO A 62 -2.97 -18.76 -12.24
C PRO A 62 -3.60 -19.13 -13.58
N GLU A 63 -4.29 -20.27 -13.67
CA GLU A 63 -4.85 -20.84 -14.91
C GLU A 63 -3.80 -21.04 -16.02
N ARG A 64 -2.55 -21.22 -15.64
CA ARG A 64 -1.41 -21.43 -16.53
C ARG A 64 -0.24 -22.05 -15.76
N SER A 65 0.73 -22.57 -16.51
CA SER A 65 1.95 -23.12 -15.92
C SER A 65 2.83 -22.04 -15.32
N ILE A 66 3.47 -22.36 -14.20
CA ILE A 66 4.50 -21.52 -13.57
C ILE A 66 5.84 -21.76 -14.28
N PRO A 67 6.49 -20.72 -14.80
CA PRO A 67 7.82 -20.88 -15.41
C PRO A 67 8.87 -21.35 -14.40
N TYR A 68 9.77 -22.21 -14.83
CA TYR A 68 10.81 -22.80 -13.96
C TYR A 68 11.64 -21.76 -13.19
N ASN A 69 12.00 -20.64 -13.83
CA ASN A 69 12.73 -19.57 -13.16
C ASN A 69 11.94 -18.92 -12.03
N ILE A 70 10.62 -18.85 -12.12
CA ILE A 70 9.73 -18.34 -11.05
C ILE A 70 9.68 -19.35 -9.91
N THR A 71 9.43 -20.64 -10.21
CA THR A 71 9.49 -21.70 -9.19
C THR A 71 10.81 -21.69 -8.43
N ARG A 72 11.93 -21.50 -9.13
CA ARG A 72 13.25 -21.44 -8.51
C ARG A 72 13.45 -20.20 -7.63
N LEU A 73 12.80 -19.08 -7.97
CA LEU A 73 12.86 -17.83 -7.20
C LEU A 73 11.99 -17.87 -5.94
N THR A 74 10.74 -18.31 -6.12
CA THR A 74 9.69 -18.21 -5.08
C THR A 74 9.54 -19.48 -4.24
N GLY A 75 10.04 -20.62 -4.76
CA GLY A 75 9.77 -21.94 -4.18
C GLY A 75 8.31 -22.42 -4.37
N ILE A 76 7.53 -21.73 -5.19
CA ILE A 76 6.14 -22.10 -5.47
C ILE A 76 6.13 -23.04 -6.67
N TYR A 77 5.64 -24.26 -6.46
CA TYR A 77 5.51 -25.30 -7.48
C TYR A 77 4.09 -25.33 -8.02
N GLN A 78 3.93 -25.90 -9.21
CA GLN A 78 2.63 -26.01 -9.89
C GLN A 78 1.59 -26.73 -9.01
N GLU A 79 1.99 -27.79 -8.33
CA GLU A 79 1.14 -28.59 -7.48
C GLU A 79 0.59 -27.82 -6.26
N MET A 80 1.28 -26.74 -5.85
CA MET A 80 0.85 -25.89 -4.72
C MET A 80 -0.29 -24.96 -5.10
N VAL A 81 -0.45 -24.66 -6.39
CA VAL A 81 -1.45 -23.71 -6.90
C VAL A 81 -2.52 -24.37 -7.76
N GLU A 82 -2.37 -25.64 -8.09
CA GLU A 82 -3.31 -26.37 -8.97
C GLU A 82 -4.71 -26.45 -8.37
N ASP A 83 -4.78 -26.74 -7.05
CA ASP A 83 -6.02 -26.81 -6.29
C ASP A 83 -6.31 -25.54 -5.48
N ALA A 84 -5.52 -24.47 -5.67
CA ALA A 84 -5.74 -23.19 -4.99
C ALA A 84 -6.95 -22.46 -5.60
N PRO A 85 -7.59 -21.55 -4.84
CA PRO A 85 -8.68 -20.76 -5.35
C PRO A 85 -8.26 -19.90 -6.55
N TYR A 86 -9.17 -19.70 -7.48
CA TYR A 86 -9.00 -18.71 -8.53
C TYR A 86 -9.08 -17.30 -7.95
N PHE A 87 -8.51 -16.32 -8.64
CA PHE A 87 -8.52 -14.94 -8.15
C PHE A 87 -9.93 -14.40 -7.90
N TYR A 88 -10.93 -14.76 -8.72
CA TYR A 88 -12.32 -14.33 -8.53
C TYR A 88 -12.95 -14.85 -7.23
N GLU A 89 -12.49 -15.99 -6.70
CA GLU A 89 -13.02 -16.57 -5.47
C GLU A 89 -12.55 -15.80 -4.22
N ILE A 90 -11.35 -15.24 -4.26
CA ILE A 90 -10.78 -14.43 -3.18
C ILE A 90 -10.96 -12.92 -3.38
N ALA A 91 -11.42 -12.48 -4.55
CA ALA A 91 -11.53 -11.07 -4.91
C ALA A 91 -12.37 -10.25 -3.91
N LYS A 92 -13.47 -10.82 -3.42
CA LYS A 92 -14.33 -10.18 -2.41
C LYS A 92 -13.57 -9.91 -1.11
N GLU A 93 -12.80 -10.88 -0.62
CA GLU A 93 -12.00 -10.74 0.60
C GLU A 93 -10.96 -9.64 0.45
N ILE A 94 -10.25 -9.61 -0.69
CA ILE A 94 -9.27 -8.56 -1.00
C ILE A 94 -9.92 -7.18 -0.97
N VAL A 95 -11.12 -7.02 -1.55
CA VAL A 95 -11.84 -5.74 -1.56
C VAL A 95 -12.21 -5.32 -0.14
N LEU A 96 -12.80 -6.22 0.66
CA LEU A 96 -13.24 -5.93 2.03
C LEU A 96 -12.06 -5.57 2.95
N MET A 97 -10.97 -6.31 2.88
CA MET A 97 -9.78 -6.01 3.69
C MET A 97 -9.12 -4.69 3.32
N THR A 98 -9.12 -4.35 2.03
CA THR A 98 -8.44 -3.13 1.55
C THR A 98 -9.34 -1.91 1.47
N GLU A 99 -10.61 -2.03 1.85
CA GLU A 99 -11.55 -0.91 1.83
C GLU A 99 -11.12 0.19 2.82
N GLY A 100 -11.08 1.43 2.34
CA GLY A 100 -10.61 2.57 3.12
C GLY A 100 -9.11 2.57 3.46
N CYS A 101 -8.35 1.55 3.02
CA CYS A 101 -6.92 1.47 3.26
C CYS A 101 -6.11 2.14 2.15
N ILE A 102 -4.92 2.62 2.52
CA ILE A 102 -3.87 2.96 1.57
C ILE A 102 -3.15 1.66 1.19
N PHE A 103 -3.08 1.35 -0.10
CA PHE A 103 -2.33 0.23 -0.64
C PHE A 103 -0.82 0.50 -0.53
N VAL A 104 -0.12 -0.30 0.25
CA VAL A 104 1.32 -0.18 0.49
C VAL A 104 2.04 -1.39 -0.09
N ALA A 105 3.12 -1.17 -0.81
CA ALA A 105 3.99 -2.26 -1.27
C ALA A 105 5.43 -1.79 -1.46
N HIS A 106 6.35 -2.75 -1.54
CA HIS A 106 7.75 -2.48 -1.85
C HIS A 106 7.94 -2.44 -3.38
N ASN A 107 8.04 -1.23 -3.95
CA ASN A 107 7.85 -0.96 -5.38
C ASN A 107 6.37 -1.10 -5.82
N VAL A 108 5.51 -0.38 -5.15
CA VAL A 108 4.04 -0.43 -5.25
C VAL A 108 3.48 -0.51 -6.68
N ARG A 109 4.22 -0.04 -7.67
CA ARG A 109 3.78 -0.10 -9.06
C ARG A 109 3.64 -1.54 -9.56
N PHE A 110 4.46 -2.45 -9.08
CA PHE A 110 4.41 -3.86 -9.46
C PHE A 110 3.14 -4.51 -8.89
N ASP A 111 3.04 -4.62 -7.59
CA ASP A 111 1.96 -5.31 -6.89
C ASP A 111 0.58 -4.72 -7.22
N TYR A 112 0.49 -3.40 -7.17
CA TYR A 112 -0.75 -2.70 -7.49
C TYR A 112 -1.20 -2.94 -8.93
N SER A 113 -0.28 -3.01 -9.90
CA SER A 113 -0.62 -3.27 -11.29
C SER A 113 -1.19 -4.67 -11.48
N PHE A 114 -0.61 -5.68 -10.82
CA PHE A 114 -1.11 -7.04 -10.87
C PHE A 114 -2.50 -7.16 -10.23
N VAL A 115 -2.66 -6.69 -8.99
CA VAL A 115 -3.97 -6.72 -8.31
C VAL A 115 -5.03 -5.98 -9.12
N ARG A 116 -4.73 -4.77 -9.58
CA ARG A 116 -5.66 -3.99 -10.40
C ARG A 116 -6.05 -4.71 -11.68
N TYR A 117 -5.09 -5.34 -12.35
CA TYR A 117 -5.34 -6.00 -13.62
C TYR A 117 -6.12 -7.31 -13.47
N GLU A 118 -5.94 -8.04 -12.37
CA GLU A 118 -6.78 -9.20 -12.06
C GLU A 118 -8.25 -8.78 -11.86
N PHE A 119 -8.51 -7.66 -11.16
CA PHE A 119 -9.86 -7.10 -11.08
C PHE A 119 -10.40 -6.64 -12.43
N GLU A 120 -9.57 -6.02 -13.27
CA GLU A 120 -9.95 -5.58 -14.62
C GLU A 120 -10.36 -6.76 -15.51
N ARG A 121 -9.69 -7.92 -15.40
CA ARG A 121 -10.07 -9.17 -16.06
C ARG A 121 -11.44 -9.68 -15.63
N LEU A 122 -11.85 -9.41 -14.40
CA LEU A 122 -13.17 -9.73 -13.89
C LEU A 122 -14.24 -8.68 -14.25
N GLY A 123 -13.87 -7.61 -14.96
CA GLY A 123 -14.76 -6.52 -15.33
C GLY A 123 -14.96 -5.47 -14.21
N TYR A 124 -14.15 -5.48 -13.16
CA TYR A 124 -14.24 -4.55 -12.03
C TYR A 124 -13.12 -3.52 -12.05
N THR A 125 -13.43 -2.33 -11.52
CA THR A 125 -12.42 -1.29 -11.29
C THR A 125 -11.93 -1.38 -9.84
N TYR A 126 -10.64 -1.66 -9.66
CA TYR A 126 -9.98 -1.59 -8.36
C TYR A 126 -9.14 -0.32 -8.27
N SER A 127 -9.49 0.55 -7.32
CA SER A 127 -8.78 1.81 -7.09
C SER A 127 -8.52 2.03 -5.61
N ARG A 128 -7.27 2.30 -5.26
CA ARG A 128 -6.81 2.63 -3.90
C ARG A 128 -5.72 3.71 -3.99
N LYS A 129 -5.62 4.56 -2.96
CA LYS A 129 -4.44 5.40 -2.75
C LYS A 129 -3.23 4.48 -2.59
N ARG A 130 -2.07 4.86 -3.09
CA ARG A 130 -0.87 4.01 -3.11
C ARG A 130 0.27 4.66 -2.36
N LEU A 131 1.06 3.85 -1.67
CA LEU A 131 2.24 4.28 -0.93
C LEU A 131 3.41 3.34 -1.24
N CYS A 132 4.51 3.90 -1.71
CA CYS A 132 5.68 3.12 -2.10
C CYS A 132 6.76 3.17 -1.01
N THR A 133 7.05 2.03 -0.39
CA THR A 133 8.04 1.98 0.69
C THR A 133 9.47 2.19 0.20
N VAL A 134 9.80 1.89 -1.06
CA VAL A 134 11.10 2.27 -1.66
C VAL A 134 11.29 3.78 -1.63
N LYS A 135 10.25 4.55 -1.95
CA LYS A 135 10.30 6.02 -1.94
C LYS A 135 10.38 6.55 -0.51
N LEU A 136 9.59 5.98 0.41
CA LEU A 136 9.68 6.32 1.84
C LEU A 136 11.09 6.07 2.39
N ALA A 137 11.68 4.90 2.11
CA ALA A 137 13.02 4.58 2.56
C ALA A 137 14.06 5.57 2.03
N ARG A 138 14.00 5.93 0.74
CA ARG A 138 14.90 6.92 0.15
C ARG A 138 14.78 8.29 0.82
N ARG A 139 13.55 8.72 1.08
CA ARG A 139 13.24 10.04 1.65
C ARG A 139 13.61 10.10 3.14
N ASN A 140 13.18 9.12 3.91
CA ASN A 140 13.25 9.18 5.38
C ASN A 140 14.55 8.62 5.95
N LEU A 141 15.18 7.65 5.28
CA LEU A 141 16.41 7.01 5.76
C LEU A 141 17.66 7.49 5.03
N GLY A 142 17.53 8.15 3.89
CA GLY A 142 18.67 8.62 3.08
C GLY A 142 19.56 7.48 2.54
N LEU A 143 19.05 6.27 2.45
CA LEU A 143 19.81 5.10 2.02
C LEU A 143 20.06 5.12 0.51
N LYS A 144 21.27 4.75 0.11
CA LYS A 144 21.64 4.62 -1.31
C LYS A 144 20.94 3.45 -1.99
N SER A 145 20.74 2.36 -1.28
CA SER A 145 20.02 1.18 -1.74
C SER A 145 18.80 0.94 -0.84
N CYS A 146 17.64 0.78 -1.46
CA CYS A 146 16.37 0.58 -0.77
C CYS A 146 15.65 -0.70 -1.27
N GLY A 147 16.39 -1.69 -1.79
CA GLY A 147 15.83 -3.02 -2.08
C GLY A 147 15.46 -3.76 -0.79
N MET A 148 14.50 -4.68 -0.85
CA MET A 148 13.98 -5.40 0.30
C MET A 148 15.08 -6.05 1.14
N ASP A 149 16.02 -6.78 0.51
CA ASP A 149 17.14 -7.42 1.21
C ASP A 149 18.06 -6.43 1.93
N HIS A 150 18.18 -5.20 1.39
CA HIS A 150 18.99 -4.17 2.03
C HIS A 150 18.27 -3.60 3.26
N LEU A 151 16.96 -3.37 3.16
CA LEU A 151 16.15 -2.89 4.29
C LEU A 151 16.06 -3.95 5.40
N ILE A 152 15.83 -5.21 5.05
CA ILE A 152 15.82 -6.34 6.01
C ILE A 152 17.12 -6.35 6.82
N ARG A 153 18.27 -6.27 6.15
CA ARG A 153 19.57 -6.20 6.84
C ARG A 153 19.75 -4.92 7.64
N HIS A 154 19.28 -3.79 7.11
CA HIS A 154 19.39 -2.49 7.79
C HIS A 154 18.63 -2.46 9.13
N PHE A 155 17.44 -3.07 9.15
CA PHE A 155 16.60 -3.15 10.34
C PHE A 155 16.87 -4.39 11.22
N GLY A 156 17.70 -5.32 10.76
CA GLY A 156 18.00 -6.56 11.49
C GLY A 156 16.83 -7.52 11.60
N ILE A 157 15.92 -7.52 10.60
CA ILE A 157 14.73 -8.36 10.60
C ILE A 157 15.08 -9.77 10.16
N GLU A 158 14.59 -10.77 10.89
CA GLU A 158 14.69 -12.17 10.52
C GLU A 158 13.46 -12.56 9.69
N VAL A 159 13.67 -12.82 8.40
CA VAL A 159 12.58 -13.23 7.50
C VAL A 159 12.64 -14.73 7.26
N GLN A 160 11.57 -15.40 7.66
CA GLN A 160 11.35 -16.79 7.25
C GLN A 160 10.73 -16.79 5.85
N ASN A 161 11.30 -17.57 4.93
CA ASN A 161 10.79 -17.74 3.57
C ASN A 161 10.78 -16.42 2.75
N ARG A 162 11.97 -15.89 2.45
CA ARG A 162 12.09 -14.83 1.44
C ARG A 162 11.52 -15.28 0.10
N HIS A 163 10.99 -14.33 -0.69
CA HIS A 163 10.29 -14.60 -1.94
C HIS A 163 9.04 -15.48 -1.76
N ARG A 164 8.36 -15.30 -0.63
CA ARG A 164 7.01 -15.75 -0.36
C ARG A 164 6.22 -14.53 0.09
N ALA A 165 5.04 -14.36 -0.48
CA ALA A 165 4.28 -13.12 -0.31
C ALA A 165 4.07 -12.74 1.16
N MET A 166 3.70 -13.67 2.05
CA MET A 166 3.54 -13.35 3.47
C MET A 166 4.88 -13.05 4.16
N GLY A 167 5.96 -13.73 3.80
CA GLY A 167 7.29 -13.45 4.35
C GLY A 167 7.73 -12.01 4.07
N ASP A 168 7.52 -11.55 2.85
CA ASP A 168 7.92 -10.20 2.42
C ASP A 168 6.95 -9.13 2.92
N ALA A 169 5.64 -9.37 2.91
CA ALA A 169 4.63 -8.47 3.48
C ALA A 169 4.79 -8.30 4.99
N ALA A 170 5.05 -9.38 5.76
CA ALA A 170 5.28 -9.31 7.20
C ALA A 170 6.56 -8.55 7.54
N ALA A 171 7.68 -8.82 6.83
CA ALA A 171 8.92 -8.08 7.01
C ALA A 171 8.71 -6.58 6.73
N LEU A 172 7.94 -6.26 5.69
CA LEU A 172 7.60 -4.88 5.36
C LEU A 172 6.73 -4.24 6.44
N ALA A 173 5.77 -4.97 7.01
CA ALA A 173 4.93 -4.51 8.11
C ALA A 173 5.74 -4.19 9.37
N GLU A 174 6.71 -5.04 9.72
CA GLU A 174 7.60 -4.82 10.86
C GLU A 174 8.45 -3.57 10.73
N MET A 175 8.99 -3.29 9.53
CA MET A 175 9.79 -2.08 9.29
C MET A 175 8.94 -0.83 9.01
N PHE A 176 7.64 -0.99 8.74
CA PHE A 176 6.78 0.08 8.27
C PHE A 176 6.73 1.31 9.18
N PRO A 177 6.59 1.19 10.53
CA PRO A 177 6.62 2.34 11.43
C PRO A 177 7.91 3.16 11.30
N SER A 178 9.05 2.49 11.14
CA SER A 178 10.36 3.13 10.97
C SER A 178 10.50 3.79 9.59
N LEU A 179 9.92 3.19 8.55
CA LEU A 179 9.89 3.75 7.20
C LEU A 179 9.03 5.02 7.13
N MET A 180 7.96 5.09 7.90
CA MET A 180 7.08 6.27 7.99
C MET A 180 7.80 7.47 8.62
N GLY A 181 8.72 7.24 9.57
CA GLY A 181 9.52 8.28 10.22
C GLY A 181 8.71 9.18 11.17
N GLN A 182 9.39 10.19 11.75
CA GLN A 182 8.76 11.12 12.71
C GLN A 182 7.77 12.10 12.07
N SER A 183 7.82 12.27 10.75
CA SER A 183 6.96 13.18 9.98
C SER A 183 5.98 12.40 9.10
N GLU A 184 5.33 11.39 9.68
CA GLU A 184 4.41 10.47 8.99
C GLU A 184 3.46 11.19 8.03
N ASP A 185 2.75 12.21 8.50
CA ASP A 185 1.79 12.94 7.69
C ASP A 185 2.40 13.63 6.47
N LYS A 186 3.60 14.17 6.60
CA LYS A 186 4.25 14.89 5.50
C LYS A 186 4.74 13.92 4.42
N SER A 187 5.45 12.86 4.81
CA SER A 187 5.99 11.87 3.87
C SER A 187 4.90 11.12 3.13
N VAL A 188 3.83 10.75 3.83
CA VAL A 188 2.66 10.09 3.24
C VAL A 188 1.93 11.04 2.31
N LYS A 189 1.66 12.28 2.73
CA LYS A 189 1.02 13.29 1.89
C LYS A 189 1.83 13.52 0.61
N GLU A 190 3.12 13.73 0.70
CA GLU A 190 3.98 13.95 -0.47
C GLU A 190 3.95 12.76 -1.44
N GLU A 191 4.02 11.49 -0.93
CA GLU A 191 3.96 10.32 -1.80
C GLU A 191 2.56 10.13 -2.43
N LEU A 192 1.49 10.40 -1.69
CA LEU A 192 0.13 10.38 -2.22
C LEU A 192 -0.07 11.48 -3.28
N HIS A 193 0.57 12.65 -3.09
CA HIS A 193 0.57 13.75 -4.06
C HIS A 193 1.26 13.38 -5.38
N GLU A 194 2.40 12.70 -5.33
CA GLU A 194 3.10 12.25 -6.54
C GLU A 194 2.26 11.28 -7.38
N ASN A 195 1.26 10.63 -6.78
CA ASN A 195 0.33 9.76 -7.49
C ASN A 195 -0.80 10.52 -8.20
N LEU A 196 -1.02 11.80 -7.88
CA LEU A 196 -1.94 12.65 -8.61
C LEU A 196 -1.28 13.10 -9.93
N ARG A 197 -1.98 12.92 -11.04
CA ARG A 197 -1.52 13.44 -12.32
C ARG A 197 -1.79 14.94 -12.34
N ILE A 198 -0.79 15.74 -12.03
CA ILE A 198 -0.85 17.23 -12.00
C ILE A 198 -1.45 17.80 -13.30
N ASN A 199 -1.23 17.12 -14.42
CA ASN A 199 -1.75 17.54 -15.73
C ASN A 199 -3.29 17.42 -15.87
N GLN A 200 -3.98 16.86 -14.88
CA GLN A 200 -5.44 16.72 -14.85
C GLN A 200 -6.11 17.71 -13.89
N ILE A 201 -5.32 18.54 -13.21
CA ILE A 201 -5.85 19.59 -12.34
C ILE A 201 -6.26 20.78 -13.21
N PRO A 202 -7.50 21.28 -13.12
CA PRO A 202 -7.92 22.46 -13.86
C PRO A 202 -7.02 23.66 -13.58
N PRO A 203 -6.73 24.49 -14.61
CA PRO A 203 -5.97 25.72 -14.42
C PRO A 203 -6.63 26.61 -13.36
N GLY A 204 -5.84 27.04 -12.36
CA GLY A 204 -6.33 27.92 -11.28
C GLY A 204 -6.62 27.21 -9.96
N LEU A 205 -6.68 25.88 -9.91
CA LEU A 205 -6.76 25.13 -8.68
C LEU A 205 -5.36 24.78 -8.16
N LYS A 206 -5.15 25.03 -6.86
CA LYS A 206 -3.93 24.62 -6.17
C LYS A 206 -4.07 23.21 -5.64
N LEU A 207 -2.98 22.45 -5.69
CA LEU A 207 -2.94 21.07 -5.22
C LEU A 207 -3.44 20.94 -3.77
N GLU A 208 -3.09 21.91 -2.90
CA GLU A 208 -3.47 21.96 -1.50
C GLU A 208 -5.00 21.96 -1.30
N GLN A 209 -5.75 22.54 -2.24
CA GLN A 209 -7.23 22.61 -2.15
C GLN A 209 -7.90 21.25 -2.32
N PHE A 210 -7.20 20.28 -2.95
CA PHE A 210 -7.70 18.90 -3.08
C PHE A 210 -7.52 18.07 -1.81
N PHE A 211 -6.63 18.50 -0.90
CA PHE A 211 -6.34 17.75 0.32
C PHE A 211 -7.29 18.07 1.46
N ASP A 212 -7.99 19.20 1.35
CA ASP A 212 -9.01 19.60 2.31
C ASP A 212 -10.41 19.07 1.95
N LEU A 213 -10.52 18.34 0.80
CA LEU A 213 -11.79 17.68 0.45
C LEU A 213 -12.07 16.50 1.39
N PRO A 214 -13.32 16.35 1.85
CA PRO A 214 -13.73 15.18 2.61
C PRO A 214 -13.43 13.88 1.86
N GLU A 215 -13.07 12.83 2.58
CA GLU A 215 -12.78 11.51 1.98
C GLU A 215 -14.05 10.67 1.75
N ASP A 216 -15.21 11.16 2.19
CA ASP A 216 -16.50 10.51 2.03
C ASP A 216 -16.96 10.50 0.56
N PRO A 217 -17.68 9.48 0.11
CA PRO A 217 -18.28 9.46 -1.22
C PRO A 217 -19.25 10.63 -1.37
N GLY A 218 -19.02 11.47 -2.38
CA GLY A 218 -19.86 12.64 -2.64
C GLY A 218 -19.52 13.31 -3.97
N VAL A 219 -20.36 14.27 -4.35
CA VAL A 219 -20.09 15.16 -5.49
C VAL A 219 -19.60 16.48 -4.93
N TYR A 220 -18.37 16.85 -5.29
CA TYR A 220 -17.75 18.10 -4.84
C TYR A 220 -17.69 19.07 -6.01
N TYR A 221 -18.14 20.29 -5.77
CA TYR A 221 -18.04 21.40 -6.72
C TYR A 221 -16.91 22.31 -6.26
N LEU A 222 -15.90 22.48 -7.11
CA LEU A 222 -14.83 23.44 -6.90
C LEU A 222 -15.23 24.71 -7.66
N LEU A 223 -15.71 25.71 -6.92
CA LEU A 223 -16.09 27.00 -7.46
C LEU A 223 -14.91 27.98 -7.36
N ASP A 224 -14.78 28.85 -8.33
CA ASP A 224 -13.87 29.98 -8.23
C ASP A 224 -14.48 31.12 -7.38
N LYS A 225 -13.80 32.26 -7.32
CA LYS A 225 -14.27 33.40 -6.49
C LYS A 225 -15.54 34.07 -7.02
N GLU A 226 -15.99 33.68 -8.19
CA GLU A 226 -17.16 34.23 -8.86
C GLU A 226 -18.38 33.27 -8.84
N GLY A 227 -18.20 32.03 -8.30
CA GLY A 227 -19.27 31.03 -8.08
C GLY A 227 -19.29 29.89 -9.07
#